data_c1674eb9bc042808e6b38d1c67979eaa
#
_entry.id   c1674eb9bc042808e6b38d1c67979eaa
#
_cell.length_a   1.000
_cell.length_b   1.000
_cell.length_c   1.000
_cell.angle_alpha   90.00
_cell.angle_beta   90.00
_cell.angle_gamma   90.00
#
_symmetry.space_group_name_H-M   'P 1'
#
loop_
_entity.id
_entity.type
_entity.pdbx_description
1 polymer ?
#
loop_
_entity_poly.entity_id
_entity_poly.type
_entity_poly.pdbx_seq_one_letter_code
_entity_poly.pdbx_strand_id
1 'polypeptide(L)'
;ITIHQNRKERVDHNETISIGDNRTEDVGKNEKIDIGINQSLKVGSNRDKTIGKNEKDKIGKNWSIKVGSFKTETIGLAYLQNVGLAKMVNIGAVYSVNVGAAMMVNVVLDQTTNVLMNRSVSVTKTQTTSIGENSETTVGQVKTVKVGKEMAVDVGDAIEIKCGAAVLRMTKDGTVQINGKTINVVGSSDITIASPKTHINPA
;
A
#
# COMPACT_ATOMS: atom_id res chain seq x y z
N ILE A 1 -12.51 38.56 45.95
CA ILE A 1 -14.00 38.68 45.91
C ILE A 1 -14.56 37.29 46.04
N THR A 2 -15.37 37.05 47.07
CA THR A 2 -16.10 35.78 47.23
C THR A 2 -17.56 35.99 46.87
N ILE A 3 -18.08 35.18 45.93
CA ILE A 3 -19.47 35.26 45.47
C ILE A 3 -20.14 33.92 45.70
N HIS A 4 -21.17 33.89 46.56
CA HIS A 4 -21.85 32.64 46.97
C HIS A 4 -22.99 32.20 46.05
N GLN A 5 -23.39 33.02 45.07
CA GLN A 5 -24.45 32.68 44.13
C GLN A 5 -24.02 32.95 42.69
N ASN A 6 -24.65 33.87 41.96
CA ASN A 6 -24.40 34.12 40.55
C ASN A 6 -23.62 35.42 40.35
N ARG A 7 -22.62 35.40 39.51
CA ARG A 7 -21.97 36.60 38.99
C ARG A 7 -22.31 36.74 37.52
N LYS A 8 -22.77 37.93 37.10
CA LYS A 8 -22.89 38.31 35.70
C LYS A 8 -22.03 39.53 35.45
N GLU A 9 -21.17 39.47 34.49
CA GLU A 9 -20.33 40.57 34.08
C GLU A 9 -20.56 40.83 32.59
N ARG A 10 -20.63 42.06 32.17
CA ARG A 10 -20.77 42.48 30.77
C ARG A 10 -19.79 43.62 30.51
N VAL A 11 -18.93 43.40 29.53
CA VAL A 11 -18.00 44.41 29.04
C VAL A 11 -18.42 44.75 27.61
N ASP A 12 -18.85 45.98 27.37
CA ASP A 12 -19.41 46.37 26.07
C ASP A 12 -18.36 46.60 24.97
N HIS A 13 -17.10 46.79 25.33
CA HIS A 13 -16.02 47.00 24.37
C HIS A 13 -14.86 46.02 24.57
N ASN A 14 -13.86 46.37 25.36
CA ASN A 14 -12.63 45.57 25.48
C ASN A 14 -12.37 45.20 26.95
N GLU A 15 -11.98 43.97 27.14
CA GLU A 15 -11.43 43.48 28.40
C GLU A 15 -9.98 43.05 28.20
N THR A 16 -9.10 43.42 29.11
CA THR A 16 -7.74 42.97 29.16
C THR A 16 -7.41 42.43 30.54
N ILE A 17 -7.01 41.16 30.60
CA ILE A 17 -6.58 40.49 31.83
C ILE A 17 -5.10 40.20 31.73
N SER A 18 -4.28 40.77 32.62
CA SER A 18 -2.86 40.49 32.72
C SER A 18 -2.54 39.90 34.09
N ILE A 19 -1.92 38.74 34.11
CA ILE A 19 -1.58 37.99 35.31
C ILE A 19 -0.08 37.72 35.28
N GLY A 20 0.66 38.25 36.27
CA GLY A 20 2.12 38.15 36.31
C GLY A 20 2.64 36.74 36.59
N ASP A 21 1.93 35.96 37.41
CA ASP A 21 2.39 34.63 37.81
C ASP A 21 1.42 33.54 37.36
N ASN A 22 0.43 33.16 38.15
CA ASN A 22 -0.41 32.00 37.87
C ASN A 22 -1.91 32.36 37.82
N ARG A 23 -2.63 31.75 36.88
CA ARG A 23 -4.08 31.72 36.83
C ARG A 23 -4.57 30.28 36.96
N THR A 24 -5.47 30.04 37.92
CA THR A 24 -6.19 28.79 38.04
C THR A 24 -7.68 29.04 37.82
N GLU A 25 -8.30 28.23 37.00
CA GLU A 25 -9.73 28.26 36.73
C GLU A 25 -10.28 26.85 36.87
N ASP A 26 -11.27 26.66 37.71
CA ASP A 26 -11.94 25.39 37.95
C ASP A 26 -13.46 25.58 37.72
N VAL A 27 -13.97 24.84 36.71
CA VAL A 27 -15.37 24.88 36.30
C VAL A 27 -16.01 23.53 36.60
N GLY A 28 -16.76 23.44 37.68
CA GLY A 28 -17.33 22.18 38.18
C GLY A 28 -18.39 21.52 37.28
N LYS A 29 -18.92 22.21 36.25
CA LYS A 29 -19.91 21.64 35.33
C LYS A 29 -19.61 21.95 33.88
N ASN A 30 -20.04 23.09 33.35
CA ASN A 30 -19.94 23.41 31.93
C ASN A 30 -19.25 24.74 31.70
N GLU A 31 -18.35 24.79 30.78
CA GLU A 31 -17.77 25.98 30.19
C GLU A 31 -18.24 26.12 28.74
N LYS A 32 -18.62 27.32 28.31
CA LYS A 32 -18.93 27.64 26.92
C LYS A 32 -18.18 28.89 26.51
N ILE A 33 -17.40 28.78 25.43
CA ILE A 33 -16.64 29.86 24.84
C ILE A 33 -17.09 30.05 23.39
N ASP A 34 -17.66 31.22 23.08
CA ASP A 34 -18.05 31.62 21.71
C ASP A 34 -17.14 32.76 21.23
N ILE A 35 -16.39 32.54 20.16
CA ILE A 35 -15.46 33.50 19.56
C ILE A 35 -15.93 33.85 18.17
N GLY A 36 -16.36 35.08 17.96
CA GLY A 36 -16.98 35.49 16.67
C GLY A 36 -16.03 35.57 15.49
N ILE A 37 -14.73 35.80 15.71
CA ILE A 37 -13.76 35.99 14.62
C ILE A 37 -12.53 35.11 14.82
N ASN A 38 -11.61 35.46 15.71
CA ASN A 38 -10.33 34.80 15.84
C ASN A 38 -10.00 34.44 17.28
N GLN A 39 -9.44 33.26 17.48
CA GLN A 39 -8.79 32.86 18.72
C GLN A 39 -7.31 32.55 18.46
N SER A 40 -6.41 33.08 19.27
CA SER A 40 -4.99 32.72 19.25
C SER A 40 -4.58 32.20 20.63
N LEU A 41 -3.97 31.02 20.65
CA LEU A 41 -3.41 30.42 21.86
C LEU A 41 -1.92 30.15 21.62
N LYS A 42 -1.06 30.79 22.44
CA LYS A 42 0.39 30.55 22.45
C LYS A 42 0.79 29.96 23.78
N VAL A 43 1.38 28.76 23.77
CA VAL A 43 1.89 28.07 24.96
C VAL A 43 3.41 27.95 24.80
N GLY A 44 4.16 28.50 25.73
CA GLY A 44 5.63 28.56 25.63
C GLY A 44 6.35 27.24 25.91
N SER A 45 5.69 26.30 26.60
CA SER A 45 6.27 25.00 26.95
C SER A 45 5.26 23.88 26.66
N ASN A 46 4.56 23.37 27.65
CA ASN A 46 3.70 22.19 27.50
C ASN A 46 2.21 22.56 27.51
N ARG A 47 1.42 21.82 26.75
CA ARG A 47 -0.02 21.83 26.80
C ARG A 47 -0.53 20.41 26.93
N ASP A 48 -1.22 20.12 28.02
CA ASP A 48 -1.89 18.83 28.24
C ASP A 48 -3.39 18.99 28.05
N LYS A 49 -4.02 18.03 27.38
CA LYS A 49 -5.47 18.00 27.16
C LYS A 49 -5.97 16.58 27.38
N THR A 50 -6.91 16.42 28.29
CA THR A 50 -7.55 15.14 28.58
C THR A 50 -9.06 15.26 28.38
N ILE A 51 -9.63 14.41 27.54
CA ILE A 51 -11.06 14.36 27.25
C ILE A 51 -11.60 12.99 27.68
N GLY A 52 -12.47 12.97 28.69
CA GLY A 52 -12.98 11.71 29.25
C GLY A 52 -13.95 10.94 28.36
N LYS A 53 -14.55 11.55 27.33
CA LYS A 53 -15.51 10.89 26.44
C LYS A 53 -15.23 11.20 24.97
N ASN A 54 -15.73 12.31 24.44
CA ASN A 54 -15.71 12.62 23.02
C ASN A 54 -15.10 13.98 22.74
N GLU A 55 -14.29 14.06 21.70
CA GLU A 55 -13.84 15.30 21.11
C GLU A 55 -14.31 15.36 19.65
N LYS A 56 -14.75 16.51 19.18
CA LYS A 56 -15.18 16.73 17.80
C LYS A 56 -14.63 18.05 17.28
N ASP A 57 -13.79 17.96 16.27
CA ASP A 57 -13.29 19.11 15.52
C ASP A 57 -14.01 19.22 14.17
N LYS A 58 -14.50 20.41 13.84
CA LYS A 58 -15.05 20.73 12.52
C LYS A 58 -14.30 21.92 11.94
N ILE A 59 -13.53 21.71 10.90
CA ILE A 59 -12.69 22.70 10.26
C ILE A 59 -13.17 22.91 8.82
N GLY A 60 -13.62 24.15 8.53
CA GLY A 60 -14.27 24.46 7.26
C GLY A 60 -13.33 24.58 6.05
N LYS A 61 -12.02 24.79 6.27
CA LYS A 61 -11.05 24.94 5.18
C LYS A 61 -9.77 24.12 5.43
N ASN A 62 -8.79 24.67 6.12
CA ASN A 62 -7.47 24.09 6.23
C ASN A 62 -7.18 23.66 7.66
N TRP A 63 -6.61 22.48 7.82
CA TRP A 63 -6.03 22.02 9.06
C TRP A 63 -4.57 21.65 8.84
N SER A 64 -3.65 22.31 9.56
CA SER A 64 -2.22 22.06 9.46
C SER A 64 -1.65 21.66 10.82
N ILE A 65 -0.93 20.57 10.87
CA ILE A 65 -0.22 20.10 12.05
C ILE A 65 1.26 19.97 11.71
N LYS A 66 2.14 20.63 12.46
CA LYS A 66 3.59 20.49 12.34
C LYS A 66 4.14 19.95 13.67
N VAL A 67 4.76 18.79 13.62
CA VAL A 67 5.41 18.14 14.76
C VAL A 67 6.91 18.05 14.47
N GLY A 68 7.73 18.64 15.32
CA GLY A 68 9.18 18.72 15.08
C GLY A 68 9.93 17.41 15.32
N SER A 69 9.39 16.49 16.11
CA SER A 69 10.07 15.25 16.47
C SER A 69 9.15 14.05 16.29
N PHE A 70 8.21 13.81 17.17
CA PHE A 70 7.48 12.55 17.21
C PHE A 70 5.97 12.76 17.35
N LYS A 71 5.17 12.06 16.55
CA LYS A 71 3.70 11.98 16.69
C LYS A 71 3.28 10.53 16.89
N THR A 72 2.55 10.24 17.96
CA THR A 72 1.91 8.94 18.19
C THR A 72 0.40 9.09 18.10
N GLU A 73 -0.24 8.08 17.52
CA GLU A 73 -1.69 7.95 17.50
C GLU A 73 -2.05 6.49 17.79
N THR A 74 -2.83 6.25 18.85
CA THR A 74 -3.27 4.91 19.24
C THR A 74 -4.79 4.87 19.26
N ILE A 75 -5.38 3.97 18.48
CA ILE A 75 -6.82 3.84 18.31
C ILE A 75 -7.22 2.42 18.65
N GLY A 76 -8.07 2.25 19.69
CA GLY A 76 -8.41 0.94 20.22
C GLY A 76 -9.32 0.08 19.33
N LEU A 77 -10.16 0.67 18.47
CA LEU A 77 -11.14 -0.08 17.69
C LEU A 77 -11.03 0.17 16.19
N ALA A 78 -11.22 1.41 15.73
CA ALA A 78 -11.27 1.69 14.29
C ALA A 78 -10.70 3.06 13.94
N TYR A 79 -9.97 3.12 12.84
CA TYR A 79 -9.53 4.36 12.21
C TYR A 79 -10.11 4.44 10.80
N LEU A 80 -10.91 5.48 10.54
CA LEU A 80 -11.49 5.74 9.22
C LEU A 80 -10.96 7.05 8.67
N GLN A 81 -10.41 7.02 7.46
CA GLN A 81 -9.94 8.20 6.75
C GLN A 81 -10.54 8.24 5.34
N ASN A 82 -11.36 9.25 5.06
CA ASN A 82 -11.91 9.50 3.73
C ASN A 82 -11.23 10.73 3.12
N VAL A 83 -10.64 10.58 1.94
CA VAL A 83 -9.95 11.64 1.21
C VAL A 83 -10.55 11.72 -0.18
N GLY A 84 -11.18 12.86 -0.51
CA GLY A 84 -11.95 13.01 -1.76
C GLY A 84 -11.11 13.09 -3.03
N LEU A 85 -9.88 13.59 -2.99
CA LEU A 85 -9.05 13.77 -4.17
C LEU A 85 -7.70 13.07 -4.08
N ALA A 86 -6.86 13.44 -3.11
CA ALA A 86 -5.49 12.92 -3.05
C ALA A 86 -5.01 12.72 -1.61
N LYS A 87 -4.31 11.62 -1.38
CA LYS A 87 -3.52 11.37 -0.16
C LYS A 87 -2.07 11.13 -0.57
N MET A 88 -1.15 11.91 -0.02
CA MET A 88 0.28 11.74 -0.24
C MET A 88 0.97 11.37 1.08
N VAL A 89 1.86 10.38 1.03
CA VAL A 89 2.68 9.95 2.17
C VAL A 89 4.13 9.91 1.73
N ASN A 90 4.97 10.81 2.24
CA ASN A 90 6.40 10.87 1.95
C ASN A 90 7.18 10.44 3.19
N ILE A 91 8.00 9.42 3.07
CA ILE A 91 8.78 8.85 4.18
C ILE A 91 10.22 8.72 3.74
N GLY A 92 11.13 9.43 4.43
CA GLY A 92 12.54 9.49 4.06
C GLY A 92 13.35 8.23 4.38
N ALA A 93 12.87 7.34 5.25
CA ALA A 93 13.60 6.15 5.66
C ALA A 93 12.78 4.87 5.61
N VAL A 94 11.88 4.64 6.55
CA VAL A 94 11.14 3.36 6.67
C VAL A 94 9.64 3.59 6.73
N TYR A 95 8.91 2.86 5.90
CA TYR A 95 7.46 2.69 5.98
C TYR A 95 7.13 1.23 6.27
N SER A 96 6.50 0.95 7.39
CA SER A 96 6.09 -0.39 7.78
C SER A 96 4.58 -0.47 8.00
N VAL A 97 3.97 -1.50 7.43
CA VAL A 97 2.55 -1.81 7.62
C VAL A 97 2.42 -3.26 8.08
N ASN A 98 1.96 -3.45 9.32
CA ASN A 98 1.72 -4.77 9.88
C ASN A 98 0.20 -4.97 10.04
N VAL A 99 -0.34 -5.99 9.38
CA VAL A 99 -1.77 -6.31 9.41
C VAL A 99 -1.95 -7.73 9.93
N GLY A 100 -2.57 -7.88 11.09
CA GLY A 100 -2.72 -9.17 11.77
C GLY A 100 -3.76 -10.11 11.14
N ALA A 101 -4.69 -9.61 10.32
CA ALA A 101 -5.75 -10.43 9.73
C ALA A 101 -5.80 -10.31 8.20
N ALA A 102 -6.30 -9.20 7.67
CA ALA A 102 -6.47 -9.03 6.22
C ALA A 102 -6.10 -7.62 5.77
N MET A 103 -5.46 -7.52 4.61
CA MET A 103 -5.22 -6.27 3.91
C MET A 103 -5.86 -6.33 2.53
N MET A 104 -6.67 -5.33 2.18
CA MET A 104 -7.30 -5.20 0.87
C MET A 104 -6.87 -3.88 0.23
N VAL A 105 -6.47 -3.94 -1.04
CA VAL A 105 -6.14 -2.77 -1.85
C VAL A 105 -6.93 -2.86 -3.15
N ASN A 106 -7.88 -1.95 -3.34
CA ASN A 106 -8.68 -1.84 -4.56
C ASN A 106 -8.26 -0.60 -5.34
N VAL A 107 -7.84 -0.78 -6.57
CA VAL A 107 -7.42 0.29 -7.49
C VAL A 107 -8.24 0.16 -8.77
N VAL A 108 -9.01 1.18 -9.13
CA VAL A 108 -9.94 1.14 -10.27
C VAL A 108 -9.24 1.39 -11.60
N LEU A 109 -8.22 2.25 -11.62
CA LEU A 109 -7.53 2.61 -12.87
C LEU A 109 -6.11 2.05 -12.89
N ASP A 110 -5.17 2.68 -12.20
CA ASP A 110 -3.75 2.34 -12.32
C ASP A 110 -3.10 2.12 -10.96
N GLN A 111 -2.28 1.08 -10.88
CA GLN A 111 -1.35 0.86 -9.77
C GLN A 111 0.07 0.71 -10.29
N THR A 112 0.95 1.63 -9.88
CA THR A 112 2.37 1.58 -10.22
C THR A 112 3.21 1.32 -8.99
N THR A 113 4.16 0.38 -9.09
CA THR A 113 5.12 0.08 -8.03
C THR A 113 6.53 0.14 -8.58
N ASN A 114 7.33 1.12 -8.17
CA ASN A 114 8.74 1.27 -8.56
C ASN A 114 9.63 0.89 -7.38
N VAL A 115 10.50 -0.07 -7.57
CA VAL A 115 11.48 -0.53 -6.58
C VAL A 115 12.87 -0.46 -7.20
N LEU A 116 13.71 0.46 -6.73
CA LEU A 116 15.03 0.71 -7.32
C LEU A 116 16.07 -0.36 -7.02
N MET A 117 15.91 -1.12 -5.94
CA MET A 117 16.88 -2.14 -5.53
C MET A 117 16.25 -3.53 -5.45
N ASN A 118 15.62 -3.87 -4.35
CA ASN A 118 15.15 -5.24 -4.10
C ASN A 118 13.66 -5.29 -3.78
N ARG A 119 12.95 -6.23 -4.37
CA ARG A 119 11.58 -6.58 -4.00
C ARG A 119 11.51 -8.06 -3.64
N SER A 120 11.02 -8.39 -2.46
CA SER A 120 10.74 -9.76 -2.05
C SER A 120 9.25 -9.95 -1.77
N VAL A 121 8.72 -11.07 -2.25
CA VAL A 121 7.33 -11.49 -1.98
C VAL A 121 7.38 -12.91 -1.48
N SER A 122 6.89 -13.15 -0.26
CA SER A 122 6.80 -14.48 0.34
C SER A 122 5.34 -14.80 0.68
N VAL A 123 4.83 -15.90 0.14
CA VAL A 123 3.45 -16.37 0.35
C VAL A 123 3.50 -17.82 0.81
N THR A 124 3.05 -18.09 2.03
CA THR A 124 3.16 -19.42 2.65
C THR A 124 2.20 -20.44 2.06
N LYS A 125 1.03 -20.03 1.58
CA LYS A 125 0.02 -20.97 1.06
C LYS A 125 -0.23 -20.77 -0.43
N THR A 126 -0.99 -19.78 -0.82
CA THR A 126 -1.44 -19.63 -2.21
C THR A 126 -1.24 -18.20 -2.69
N GLN A 127 -0.66 -18.06 -3.86
CA GLN A 127 -0.63 -16.82 -4.63
C GLN A 127 -1.39 -17.03 -5.93
N THR A 128 -2.39 -16.20 -6.20
CA THR A 128 -3.13 -16.21 -7.46
C THR A 128 -2.93 -14.87 -8.16
N THR A 129 -2.63 -14.94 -9.46
CA THR A 129 -2.53 -13.76 -10.33
C THR A 129 -3.46 -13.97 -11.51
N SER A 130 -4.42 -13.07 -11.72
CA SER A 130 -5.32 -13.09 -12.87
C SER A 130 -5.16 -11.79 -13.64
N ILE A 131 -4.91 -11.89 -14.95
CA ILE A 131 -4.67 -10.76 -15.85
C ILE A 131 -5.58 -10.95 -17.06
N GLY A 132 -6.47 -9.99 -17.31
CA GLY A 132 -7.51 -10.10 -18.33
C GLY A 132 -6.99 -9.99 -19.77
N GLU A 133 -5.89 -9.28 -19.98
CA GLU A 133 -5.36 -9.04 -21.32
C GLU A 133 -3.89 -9.46 -21.44
N ASN A 134 -2.94 -8.65 -21.02
CA ASN A 134 -1.52 -8.84 -21.29
C ASN A 134 -0.69 -8.92 -20.01
N SER A 135 0.26 -9.85 -19.98
CA SER A 135 1.27 -9.95 -18.94
C SER A 135 2.65 -10.03 -19.57
N GLU A 136 3.55 -9.12 -19.21
CA GLU A 136 4.93 -9.12 -19.66
C GLU A 136 5.89 -9.26 -18.49
N THR A 137 6.94 -10.06 -18.65
CA THR A 137 8.02 -10.18 -17.67
C THR A 137 9.36 -10.08 -18.38
N THR A 138 10.10 -9.01 -18.13
CA THR A 138 11.46 -8.83 -18.66
C THR A 138 12.48 -8.97 -17.54
N VAL A 139 13.49 -9.82 -17.73
CA VAL A 139 14.57 -10.06 -16.77
C VAL A 139 15.91 -9.88 -17.47
N GLY A 140 16.69 -8.92 -17.03
CA GLY A 140 17.96 -8.57 -17.70
C GLY A 140 19.07 -9.62 -17.59
N GLN A 141 19.04 -10.51 -16.61
CA GLN A 141 20.08 -11.54 -16.43
C GLN A 141 19.48 -12.94 -16.31
N VAL A 142 19.02 -13.34 -15.14
CA VAL A 142 18.59 -14.71 -14.87
C VAL A 142 17.18 -14.74 -14.29
N LYS A 143 16.31 -15.54 -14.91
CA LYS A 143 15.02 -15.94 -14.36
C LYS A 143 15.05 -17.41 -14.00
N THR A 144 14.84 -17.75 -12.73
CA THR A 144 14.77 -19.12 -12.25
C THR A 144 13.34 -19.45 -11.82
N VAL A 145 12.81 -20.58 -12.31
CA VAL A 145 11.52 -21.12 -11.88
C VAL A 145 11.78 -22.52 -11.30
N LYS A 146 11.45 -22.72 -10.02
CA LYS A 146 11.54 -24.03 -9.36
C LYS A 146 10.16 -24.44 -8.88
N VAL A 147 9.70 -25.61 -9.29
CA VAL A 147 8.40 -26.19 -8.94
C VAL A 147 8.63 -27.54 -8.32
N GLY A 148 8.15 -27.76 -7.09
CA GLY A 148 8.42 -29.00 -6.34
C GLY A 148 7.66 -30.22 -6.83
N LYS A 149 6.53 -30.06 -7.51
CA LYS A 149 5.73 -31.20 -7.99
C LYS A 149 5.41 -31.08 -9.48
N GLU A 150 4.58 -30.15 -9.88
CA GLU A 150 4.06 -30.06 -11.23
C GLU A 150 4.01 -28.61 -11.73
N MET A 151 4.36 -28.40 -12.98
CA MET A 151 4.18 -27.15 -13.70
C MET A 151 3.33 -27.43 -14.94
N ALA A 152 2.10 -26.92 -14.98
CA ALA A 152 1.25 -26.97 -16.14
C ALA A 152 1.31 -25.63 -16.90
N VAL A 153 1.44 -25.71 -18.23
CA VAL A 153 1.38 -24.54 -19.12
C VAL A 153 0.35 -24.85 -20.20
N ASP A 154 -0.77 -24.11 -20.15
CA ASP A 154 -1.85 -24.24 -21.13
C ASP A 154 -1.97 -22.95 -21.94
N VAL A 155 -1.88 -23.04 -23.25
CA VAL A 155 -1.84 -21.91 -24.17
C VAL A 155 -2.74 -22.18 -25.38
N GLY A 156 -3.68 -21.28 -25.64
CA GLY A 156 -4.69 -21.47 -26.68
C GLY A 156 -4.15 -21.50 -28.11
N ASP A 157 -3.14 -20.74 -28.46
CA ASP A 157 -2.67 -20.61 -29.84
C ASP A 157 -1.25 -21.18 -30.09
N ALA A 158 -0.25 -20.67 -29.39
CA ALA A 158 1.13 -21.14 -29.59
C ALA A 158 2.03 -20.91 -28.37
N ILE A 159 2.97 -21.83 -28.18
CA ILE A 159 4.12 -21.69 -27.29
C ILE A 159 5.40 -21.62 -28.15
N GLU A 160 6.26 -20.65 -27.87
CA GLU A 160 7.58 -20.55 -28.44
C GLU A 160 8.65 -20.39 -27.35
N ILE A 161 9.67 -21.25 -27.38
CA ILE A 161 10.85 -21.15 -26.52
C ILE A 161 12.05 -20.97 -27.47
N LYS A 162 12.71 -19.82 -27.35
CA LYS A 162 13.83 -19.44 -28.23
C LYS A 162 15.11 -19.20 -27.42
N CYS A 163 16.21 -19.73 -27.94
CA CYS A 163 17.55 -19.48 -27.41
C CYS A 163 18.53 -19.29 -28.61
N GLY A 164 18.91 -18.05 -28.87
CA GLY A 164 19.69 -17.71 -30.06
C GLY A 164 19.00 -18.17 -31.36
N ALA A 165 19.63 -19.07 -32.12
CA ALA A 165 19.07 -19.65 -33.35
C ALA A 165 18.20 -20.89 -33.10
N ALA A 166 18.20 -21.47 -31.91
CA ALA A 166 17.42 -22.66 -31.58
C ALA A 166 15.99 -22.27 -31.16
N VAL A 167 15.00 -23.01 -31.66
CA VAL A 167 13.56 -22.77 -31.39
C VAL A 167 12.85 -24.11 -31.14
N LEU A 168 12.06 -24.14 -30.06
CA LEU A 168 11.00 -25.12 -29.85
C LEU A 168 9.66 -24.39 -29.96
N ARG A 169 8.79 -24.81 -30.87
CA ARG A 169 7.49 -24.22 -31.11
C ARG A 169 6.40 -25.28 -31.13
N MET A 170 5.30 -25.01 -30.47
CA MET A 170 4.08 -25.81 -30.50
C MET A 170 2.90 -24.90 -30.90
N THR A 171 2.02 -25.38 -31.75
CA THR A 171 0.88 -24.63 -32.28
C THR A 171 -0.41 -25.41 -32.09
N LYS A 172 -1.55 -24.71 -32.08
CA LYS A 172 -2.90 -25.28 -31.80
C LYS A 172 -3.35 -26.35 -32.80
N ASP A 173 -2.76 -26.41 -33.99
CA ASP A 173 -3.03 -27.45 -34.99
C ASP A 173 -2.31 -28.78 -34.69
N GLY A 174 -1.63 -28.89 -33.56
CA GLY A 174 -0.87 -30.06 -33.13
C GLY A 174 0.55 -30.13 -33.69
N THR A 175 1.04 -29.12 -34.39
CA THR A 175 2.39 -29.10 -34.92
C THR A 175 3.41 -28.85 -33.80
N VAL A 176 4.45 -29.67 -33.71
CA VAL A 176 5.62 -29.47 -32.83
C VAL A 176 6.87 -29.36 -33.72
N GLN A 177 7.57 -28.25 -33.64
CA GLN A 177 8.80 -27.96 -34.38
C GLN A 177 9.97 -27.79 -33.43
N ILE A 178 11.09 -28.47 -33.76
CA ILE A 178 12.35 -28.31 -33.05
C ILE A 178 13.40 -27.95 -34.08
N ASN A 179 13.91 -26.74 -34.06
CA ASN A 179 14.93 -26.22 -34.95
C ASN A 179 16.21 -25.91 -34.17
N GLY A 180 17.35 -26.34 -34.69
CA GLY A 180 18.66 -26.05 -34.11
C GLY A 180 19.77 -26.51 -35.06
N LYS A 181 20.99 -25.96 -34.89
CA LYS A 181 22.16 -26.38 -35.64
C LYS A 181 22.47 -27.86 -35.46
N THR A 182 22.28 -28.37 -34.24
CA THR A 182 22.45 -29.79 -33.90
C THR A 182 21.34 -30.17 -32.93
N ILE A 183 20.63 -31.26 -33.18
CA ILE A 183 19.58 -31.81 -32.32
C ILE A 183 20.04 -33.22 -31.90
N ASN A 184 20.36 -33.37 -30.61
CA ASN A 184 20.72 -34.62 -30.01
C ASN A 184 19.51 -35.21 -29.27
N VAL A 185 19.05 -36.38 -29.68
CA VAL A 185 18.00 -37.15 -29.00
C VAL A 185 18.61 -38.39 -28.44
N VAL A 186 18.73 -38.52 -27.15
CA VAL A 186 19.37 -39.62 -26.46
C VAL A 186 18.41 -40.24 -25.45
N GLY A 187 18.07 -41.49 -25.61
CA GLY A 187 17.32 -42.30 -24.66
C GLY A 187 18.25 -43.19 -23.84
N SER A 188 18.05 -43.36 -22.56
CA SER A 188 18.79 -44.32 -21.71
C SER A 188 18.32 -45.75 -21.92
N SER A 189 17.08 -45.98 -22.37
CA SER A 189 16.50 -47.28 -22.65
C SER A 189 15.97 -47.33 -24.07
N ASP A 190 15.01 -46.49 -24.41
CA ASP A 190 14.36 -46.49 -25.73
C ASP A 190 14.12 -45.07 -26.26
N ILE A 191 14.15 -44.97 -27.59
CA ILE A 191 13.63 -43.84 -28.36
C ILE A 191 12.64 -44.41 -29.40
N THR A 192 11.36 -44.17 -29.18
CA THR A 192 10.30 -44.63 -30.08
C THR A 192 9.81 -43.47 -30.96
N ILE A 193 9.92 -43.64 -32.30
CA ILE A 193 9.34 -42.74 -33.28
C ILE A 193 8.30 -43.54 -34.06
N ALA A 194 7.01 -43.31 -33.76
CA ALA A 194 5.91 -43.99 -34.42
C ALA A 194 5.10 -43.00 -35.27
N SER A 195 5.00 -43.26 -36.57
CA SER A 195 4.21 -42.48 -37.50
C SER A 195 3.86 -43.36 -38.70
N PRO A 196 2.69 -43.18 -39.35
CA PRO A 196 2.38 -43.84 -40.62
C PRO A 196 3.41 -43.51 -41.71
N LYS A 197 4.12 -42.41 -41.57
CA LYS A 197 5.12 -41.96 -42.52
C LYS A 197 6.25 -41.18 -41.83
N THR A 198 7.46 -41.71 -41.88
CA THR A 198 8.66 -41.08 -41.35
C THR A 198 9.60 -40.73 -42.50
N HIS A 199 10.02 -39.46 -42.61
CA HIS A 199 11.02 -38.99 -43.57
C HIS A 199 12.32 -38.66 -42.83
N ILE A 200 13.39 -39.31 -43.23
CA ILE A 200 14.75 -38.99 -42.77
C ILE A 200 15.53 -38.62 -44.03
N ASN A 201 15.93 -37.36 -44.18
CA ASN A 201 16.76 -36.91 -45.28
C ASN A 201 18.22 -37.06 -44.87
N PRO A 202 19.00 -37.94 -45.49
CA PRO A 202 20.46 -37.92 -45.36
C PRO A 202 21.00 -36.61 -45.94
N ALA A 203 22.04 -36.06 -45.32
CA ALA A 203 22.72 -34.87 -45.78
C ALA A 203 23.41 -35.10 -47.14
#